data_616c9656c82935241271b720cfa45d17
#
_entry.id   616c9656c82935241271b720cfa45d17
#
_cell.length_a   1.000
_cell.length_b   1.000
_cell.length_c   1.000
_cell.angle_alpha   90.00
_cell.angle_beta   90.00
_cell.angle_gamma   90.00
#
_symmetry.space_group_name_H-M   'P 1'
#
loop_
_entity.id
_entity.type
_entity.pdbx_description
1 polymer ?
#
loop_
_entity_poly.entity_id
_entity_poly.type
_entity_poly.pdbx_seq_one_letter_code
_entity_poly.pdbx_strand_id
1 'polypeptide(L)'
;DSVRELIEELSYAPLQGTQGFILEEAHRLTQDAQEALLKPVENCPEHTYLFFTTTDASKINAALKTRMVIIRVEPLDEEQLAGIVSDVAKKESIPLSDAVINHLAKSAYGSPRRALTMMEKVIGLPEEEQLKVTGYADEAETAAIDICRIIVKGNRDWEEVAAILSSLTVEPEAVRRAVLGYMRAILLRKNSAKAFLIGQHFLKNYYDTGKAGLVFSCYGAWLESTGNAAS
;
A
#
# COMPACT_ATOMS: atom_id res chain seq x y z
N ASP A 1 -28.48 -9.12 0.80
CA ASP A 1 -29.46 -8.63 -0.18
C ASP A 1 -28.78 -8.33 -1.53
N SER A 2 -27.75 -7.54 -1.61
CA SER A 2 -27.07 -7.17 -2.88
C SER A 2 -26.52 -8.35 -3.70
N VAL A 3 -26.08 -9.44 -3.08
CA VAL A 3 -25.65 -10.65 -3.82
C VAL A 3 -26.82 -11.38 -4.46
N ARG A 4 -27.98 -11.39 -3.82
CA ARG A 4 -29.19 -11.99 -4.40
C ARG A 4 -29.69 -11.16 -5.59
N GLU A 5 -29.70 -9.85 -5.45
CA GLU A 5 -30.05 -8.92 -6.53
C GLU A 5 -29.12 -9.12 -7.73
N LEU A 6 -27.81 -9.22 -7.49
CA LEU A 6 -26.84 -9.53 -8.54
C LEU A 6 -27.15 -10.87 -9.24
N ILE A 7 -27.48 -11.91 -8.49
CA ILE A 7 -27.79 -13.23 -9.06
C ILE A 7 -29.06 -13.17 -9.93
N GLU A 8 -30.04 -12.37 -9.52
CA GLU A 8 -31.25 -12.13 -10.33
C GLU A 8 -30.89 -11.36 -11.61
N GLU A 9 -30.08 -10.31 -11.51
CA GLU A 9 -29.65 -9.53 -12.66
C GLU A 9 -28.83 -10.34 -13.68
N LEU A 10 -28.01 -11.29 -13.22
CA LEU A 10 -27.27 -12.20 -14.11
C LEU A 10 -28.18 -13.06 -15.01
N SER A 11 -29.44 -13.23 -14.62
CA SER A 11 -30.40 -14.01 -15.40
C SER A 11 -30.96 -13.26 -16.61
N TYR A 12 -30.77 -11.95 -16.66
CA TYR A 12 -31.25 -11.13 -17.76
C TYR A 12 -30.15 -10.94 -18.82
N ALA A 13 -30.53 -11.17 -20.09
CA ALA A 13 -29.64 -10.86 -21.19
C ALA A 13 -29.62 -9.35 -21.46
N PRO A 14 -28.46 -8.74 -21.79
CA PRO A 14 -28.42 -7.36 -22.19
C PRO A 14 -29.17 -7.15 -23.51
N LEU A 15 -29.75 -5.97 -23.70
CA LEU A 15 -30.47 -5.62 -24.95
C LEU A 15 -29.55 -5.68 -26.18
N GLN A 16 -28.27 -5.40 -25.99
CA GLN A 16 -27.22 -5.49 -27.02
C GLN A 16 -25.85 -5.76 -26.38
N GLY A 17 -25.01 -6.52 -27.07
CA GLY A 17 -23.62 -6.75 -26.69
C GLY A 17 -23.43 -7.63 -25.45
N THR A 18 -22.47 -7.23 -24.62
CA THR A 18 -22.08 -7.95 -23.40
C THR A 18 -22.28 -7.07 -22.16
N GLN A 19 -22.48 -7.69 -21.02
CA GLN A 19 -22.58 -7.00 -19.73
C GLN A 19 -21.45 -7.40 -18.80
N GLY A 20 -21.04 -6.50 -17.91
CA GLY A 20 -20.00 -6.75 -16.92
C GLY A 20 -20.44 -6.31 -15.54
N PHE A 21 -20.23 -7.17 -14.56
CA PHE A 21 -20.49 -6.87 -13.15
C PHE A 21 -19.17 -6.84 -12.40
N ILE A 22 -18.95 -5.80 -11.60
CA ILE A 22 -17.74 -5.63 -10.81
C ILE A 22 -18.12 -5.72 -9.32
N LEU A 23 -17.59 -6.74 -8.66
CA LEU A 23 -17.71 -6.89 -7.21
C LEU A 23 -16.42 -6.37 -6.56
N GLU A 24 -16.48 -5.13 -6.09
CA GLU A 24 -15.34 -4.52 -5.41
C GLU A 24 -15.18 -5.06 -3.99
N GLU A 25 -13.92 -5.12 -3.52
CA GLU A 25 -13.57 -5.59 -2.18
C GLU A 25 -14.18 -6.95 -1.83
N ALA A 26 -14.14 -7.89 -2.76
CA ALA A 26 -14.79 -9.20 -2.64
C ALA A 26 -14.39 -9.99 -1.38
N HIS A 27 -13.27 -9.66 -0.75
CA HIS A 27 -12.86 -10.22 0.55
C HIS A 27 -13.80 -9.83 1.71
N ARG A 28 -14.71 -8.86 1.51
CA ARG A 28 -15.73 -8.46 2.49
C ARG A 28 -16.99 -9.26 2.38
N LEU A 29 -17.16 -10.06 1.33
CA LEU A 29 -18.31 -10.96 1.21
C LEU A 29 -18.28 -11.99 2.33
N THR A 30 -19.43 -12.22 2.95
CA THR A 30 -19.60 -13.30 3.93
C THR A 30 -19.39 -14.66 3.26
N GLN A 31 -19.11 -15.68 4.05
CA GLN A 31 -18.91 -17.03 3.52
C GLN A 31 -20.15 -17.53 2.77
N ASP A 32 -21.35 -17.31 3.32
CA ASP A 32 -22.61 -17.66 2.69
C ASP A 32 -22.83 -16.94 1.36
N ALA A 33 -22.42 -15.65 1.28
CA ALA A 33 -22.51 -14.89 0.04
C ALA A 33 -21.54 -15.42 -1.03
N GLN A 34 -20.32 -15.80 -0.62
CA GLN A 34 -19.37 -16.44 -1.54
C GLN A 34 -19.84 -17.81 -2.00
N GLU A 35 -20.48 -18.60 -1.14
CA GLU A 35 -21.05 -19.89 -1.51
C GLU A 35 -22.24 -19.72 -2.47
N ALA A 36 -23.09 -18.72 -2.26
CA ALA A 36 -24.21 -18.42 -3.16
C ALA A 36 -23.73 -18.04 -4.59
N LEU A 37 -22.54 -17.48 -4.72
CA LEU A 37 -21.93 -17.10 -6.01
C LEU A 37 -21.30 -18.28 -6.77
N LEU A 38 -21.07 -19.44 -6.15
CA LEU A 38 -20.42 -20.57 -6.80
C LEU A 38 -21.14 -21.02 -8.08
N LYS A 39 -22.45 -21.20 -7.99
CA LYS A 39 -23.28 -21.65 -9.12
C LYS A 39 -23.42 -20.58 -10.22
N PRO A 40 -23.69 -19.30 -9.91
CA PRO A 40 -23.67 -18.22 -10.90
C PRO A 40 -22.33 -18.05 -11.61
N VAL A 41 -21.21 -18.20 -10.92
CA VAL A 41 -19.87 -18.11 -11.53
C VAL A 41 -19.60 -19.30 -12.44
N GLU A 42 -20.00 -20.51 -12.05
CA GLU A 42 -19.82 -21.72 -12.85
C GLU A 42 -20.69 -21.71 -14.12
N ASN A 43 -21.91 -21.19 -14.03
CA ASN A 43 -22.89 -21.14 -15.12
C ASN A 43 -23.04 -19.72 -15.69
N CYS A 44 -21.98 -18.92 -15.65
CA CYS A 44 -22.03 -17.54 -16.14
C CYS A 44 -22.37 -17.53 -17.66
N PRO A 45 -23.40 -16.76 -18.09
CA PRO A 45 -23.76 -16.69 -19.50
C PRO A 45 -22.60 -16.14 -20.35
N GLU A 46 -22.47 -16.58 -21.61
CA GLU A 46 -21.37 -16.19 -22.52
C GLU A 46 -21.30 -14.66 -22.77
N HIS A 47 -22.41 -13.95 -22.64
CA HIS A 47 -22.50 -12.51 -22.80
C HIS A 47 -22.22 -11.74 -21.50
N THR A 48 -21.88 -12.41 -20.39
CA THR A 48 -21.72 -11.80 -19.09
C THR A 48 -20.31 -12.02 -18.54
N TYR A 49 -19.71 -10.97 -18.00
CA TYR A 49 -18.41 -11.00 -17.34
C TYR A 49 -18.55 -10.61 -15.87
N LEU A 50 -17.97 -11.41 -15.00
CA LEU A 50 -17.91 -11.13 -13.56
C LEU A 50 -16.47 -10.81 -13.16
N PHE A 51 -16.26 -9.63 -12.59
CA PHE A 51 -14.97 -9.18 -12.08
C PHE A 51 -15.03 -9.08 -10.57
N PHE A 52 -14.12 -9.76 -9.90
CA PHE A 52 -13.95 -9.67 -8.45
C PHE A 52 -12.63 -8.96 -8.16
N THR A 53 -12.70 -7.80 -7.51
CA THR A 53 -11.48 -7.12 -7.07
C THR A 53 -11.26 -7.36 -5.59
N THR A 54 -10.01 -7.56 -5.18
CA THR A 54 -9.66 -7.76 -3.78
C THR A 54 -8.22 -7.38 -3.50
N THR A 55 -7.97 -6.82 -2.33
CA THR A 55 -6.63 -6.61 -1.79
C THR A 55 -6.13 -7.82 -1.00
N ASP A 56 -7.02 -8.79 -0.70
CA ASP A 56 -6.68 -9.99 0.06
C ASP A 56 -7.35 -11.24 -0.55
N ALA A 57 -6.64 -11.88 -1.47
CA ALA A 57 -7.10 -13.10 -2.12
C ALA A 57 -7.18 -14.32 -1.17
N SER A 58 -6.57 -14.26 0.03
CA SER A 58 -6.63 -15.36 0.99
C SER A 58 -8.02 -15.55 1.57
N LYS A 59 -8.80 -14.47 1.65
CA LYS A 59 -10.18 -14.46 2.17
C LYS A 59 -11.22 -14.90 1.13
N ILE A 60 -10.83 -15.08 -0.13
CA ILE A 60 -11.74 -15.61 -1.15
C ILE A 60 -11.76 -17.13 -1.07
N ASN A 61 -12.98 -17.68 -1.07
CA ASN A 61 -13.22 -19.13 -1.03
C ASN A 61 -12.43 -19.83 -2.14
N ALA A 62 -11.76 -20.94 -1.77
CA ALA A 62 -10.97 -21.73 -2.71
C ALA A 62 -11.81 -22.25 -3.90
N ALA A 63 -13.08 -22.62 -3.64
CA ALA A 63 -13.99 -23.09 -4.67
C ALA A 63 -14.37 -22.01 -5.70
N LEU A 64 -14.45 -20.72 -5.29
CA LEU A 64 -14.60 -19.60 -6.22
C LEU A 64 -13.33 -19.40 -7.03
N LYS A 65 -12.17 -19.39 -6.37
CA LYS A 65 -10.88 -19.19 -7.06
C LYS A 65 -10.60 -20.21 -8.15
N THR A 66 -11.04 -21.46 -7.98
CA THR A 66 -10.87 -22.50 -9.01
C THR A 66 -11.75 -22.32 -10.25
N ARG A 67 -12.76 -21.46 -10.18
CA ARG A 67 -13.71 -21.16 -11.27
C ARG A 67 -13.42 -19.82 -11.96
N MET A 68 -12.40 -19.10 -11.51
CA MET A 68 -12.05 -17.78 -12.01
C MET A 68 -10.61 -17.74 -12.54
N VAL A 69 -10.36 -16.83 -13.46
CA VAL A 69 -9.01 -16.48 -13.86
C VAL A 69 -8.46 -15.45 -12.86
N ILE A 70 -7.34 -15.76 -12.23
CA ILE A 70 -6.70 -14.87 -11.26
C ILE A 70 -5.68 -14.01 -12.00
N ILE A 71 -5.91 -12.70 -11.97
CA ILE A 71 -5.00 -11.69 -12.52
C ILE A 71 -4.39 -10.93 -11.34
N ARG A 72 -3.08 -10.97 -11.22
CA ARG A 72 -2.35 -10.15 -10.22
C ARG A 72 -2.01 -8.81 -10.82
N VAL A 73 -2.36 -7.76 -10.07
CA VAL A 73 -1.99 -6.38 -10.41
C VAL A 73 -0.88 -5.95 -9.45
N GLU A 74 0.29 -5.71 -10.01
CA GLU A 74 1.46 -5.28 -9.23
C GLU A 74 1.46 -3.75 -9.09
N PRO A 75 2.06 -3.22 -8.00
CA PRO A 75 2.30 -1.78 -7.89
C PRO A 75 3.15 -1.29 -9.06
N LEU A 76 2.86 -0.09 -9.54
CA LEU A 76 3.63 0.53 -10.61
C LEU A 76 5.01 0.95 -10.09
N ASP A 77 6.00 0.96 -10.99
CA ASP A 77 7.31 1.55 -10.71
C ASP A 77 7.28 3.08 -10.77
N GLU A 78 8.38 3.71 -10.36
CA GLU A 78 8.47 5.18 -10.30
C GLU A 78 8.39 5.82 -11.69
N GLU A 79 8.94 5.18 -12.73
CA GLU A 79 8.93 5.68 -14.10
C GLU A 79 7.50 5.64 -14.68
N GLN A 80 6.79 4.56 -14.47
CA GLN A 80 5.38 4.42 -14.88
C GLN A 80 4.49 5.44 -14.16
N LEU A 81 4.71 5.66 -12.87
CA LEU A 81 3.97 6.67 -12.10
C LEU A 81 4.29 8.09 -12.55
N ALA A 82 5.56 8.40 -12.83
CA ALA A 82 5.97 9.70 -13.36
C ALA A 82 5.30 9.96 -14.72
N GLY A 83 5.24 8.93 -15.59
CA GLY A 83 4.52 8.99 -16.86
C GLY A 83 3.04 9.33 -16.67
N ILE A 84 2.34 8.64 -15.77
CA ILE A 84 0.92 8.91 -15.48
C ILE A 84 0.72 10.34 -14.97
N VAL A 85 1.52 10.78 -14.01
CA VAL A 85 1.43 12.14 -13.45
C VAL A 85 1.67 13.19 -14.53
N SER A 86 2.70 12.99 -15.36
CA SER A 86 3.01 13.88 -16.49
C SER A 86 1.87 13.97 -17.49
N ASP A 87 1.29 12.82 -17.87
CA ASP A 87 0.19 12.77 -18.83
C ASP A 87 -1.08 13.47 -18.31
N VAL A 88 -1.41 13.25 -17.04
CA VAL A 88 -2.54 13.93 -16.40
C VAL A 88 -2.26 15.43 -16.28
N ALA A 89 -1.07 15.82 -15.83
CA ALA A 89 -0.69 17.23 -15.71
C ALA A 89 -0.82 17.96 -17.07
N LYS A 90 -0.37 17.32 -18.17
CA LYS A 90 -0.51 17.88 -19.52
C LYS A 90 -1.97 18.01 -19.95
N LYS A 91 -2.81 16.99 -19.74
CA LYS A 91 -4.23 16.99 -20.10
C LYS A 91 -5.01 18.06 -19.35
N GLU A 92 -4.70 18.24 -18.08
CA GLU A 92 -5.35 19.22 -17.21
C GLU A 92 -4.67 20.60 -17.26
N SER A 93 -3.62 20.76 -18.10
CA SER A 93 -2.85 22.02 -18.24
C SER A 93 -2.26 22.50 -16.90
N ILE A 94 -1.83 21.58 -16.05
CA ILE A 94 -1.21 21.85 -14.74
C ILE A 94 0.30 21.98 -14.93
N PRO A 95 0.92 23.15 -14.65
CA PRO A 95 2.35 23.30 -14.74
C PRO A 95 3.06 22.61 -13.58
N LEU A 96 3.75 21.51 -13.86
CA LEU A 96 4.61 20.79 -12.91
C LEU A 96 6.00 20.65 -13.51
N SER A 97 7.03 20.87 -12.69
CA SER A 97 8.41 20.56 -13.10
C SER A 97 8.69 19.06 -13.02
N ASP A 98 9.69 18.60 -13.77
CA ASP A 98 10.12 17.20 -13.71
C ASP A 98 10.55 16.78 -12.30
N ALA A 99 11.12 17.70 -11.52
CA ALA A 99 11.48 17.46 -10.14
C ALA A 99 10.25 17.13 -9.28
N VAL A 100 9.17 17.90 -9.42
CA VAL A 100 7.90 17.67 -8.69
C VAL A 100 7.25 16.36 -9.15
N ILE A 101 7.22 16.08 -10.45
CA ILE A 101 6.67 14.84 -11.01
C ILE A 101 7.40 13.62 -10.41
N ASN A 102 8.74 13.64 -10.40
CA ASN A 102 9.54 12.56 -9.87
C ASN A 102 9.34 12.38 -8.35
N HIS A 103 9.21 13.48 -7.59
CA HIS A 103 8.89 13.41 -6.16
C HIS A 103 7.51 12.82 -5.89
N LEU A 104 6.49 13.19 -6.67
CA LEU A 104 5.15 12.62 -6.59
C LEU A 104 5.16 11.11 -6.87
N ALA A 105 5.86 10.70 -7.93
CA ALA A 105 5.98 9.30 -8.31
C ALA A 105 6.65 8.47 -7.20
N LYS A 106 7.77 8.94 -6.66
CA LYS A 106 8.49 8.29 -5.56
C LYS A 106 7.64 8.18 -4.30
N SER A 107 6.94 9.26 -3.94
CA SER A 107 6.10 9.35 -2.73
C SER A 107 4.79 8.54 -2.83
N ALA A 108 4.41 8.12 -4.03
CA ALA A 108 3.19 7.37 -4.27
C ALA A 108 3.30 5.87 -3.98
N TYR A 109 4.51 5.33 -3.82
CA TYR A 109 4.76 3.92 -3.49
C TYR A 109 4.00 2.92 -4.38
N GLY A 110 4.01 3.13 -5.68
CA GLY A 110 3.38 2.24 -6.64
C GLY A 110 1.87 2.47 -6.87
N SER A 111 1.25 3.46 -6.22
CA SER A 111 -0.18 3.73 -6.31
C SER A 111 -0.49 4.96 -7.17
N PRO A 112 -1.11 4.81 -8.37
CA PRO A 112 -1.54 5.93 -9.19
C PRO A 112 -2.53 6.86 -8.48
N ARG A 113 -3.48 6.29 -7.73
CA ARG A 113 -4.46 7.06 -6.95
C ARG A 113 -3.75 8.00 -5.97
N ARG A 114 -2.73 7.48 -5.26
CA ARG A 114 -1.95 8.29 -4.31
C ARG A 114 -1.16 9.37 -5.02
N ALA A 115 -0.52 9.07 -6.16
CA ALA A 115 0.22 10.04 -6.95
C ALA A 115 -0.69 11.21 -7.38
N LEU A 116 -1.86 10.91 -7.92
CA LEU A 116 -2.82 11.92 -8.36
C LEU A 116 -3.43 12.71 -7.21
N THR A 117 -3.75 12.07 -6.07
CA THR A 117 -4.21 12.78 -4.88
C THR A 117 -3.15 13.73 -4.31
N MET A 118 -1.88 13.34 -4.37
CA MET A 118 -0.77 14.21 -3.95
C MET A 118 -0.56 15.34 -4.97
N MET A 119 -0.67 15.06 -6.27
CA MET A 119 -0.63 16.07 -7.32
C MET A 119 -1.70 17.14 -7.10
N GLU A 120 -2.93 16.75 -6.78
CA GLU A 120 -4.03 17.67 -6.50
C GLU A 120 -3.70 18.66 -5.36
N LYS A 121 -2.98 18.21 -4.33
CA LYS A 121 -2.56 19.04 -3.19
C LYS A 121 -1.51 20.10 -3.53
N VAL A 122 -0.78 19.91 -4.61
CA VAL A 122 0.30 20.84 -5.01
C VAL A 122 -0.09 21.77 -6.15
N ILE A 123 -1.30 21.62 -6.71
CA ILE A 123 -1.81 22.50 -7.75
C ILE A 123 -1.90 23.94 -7.22
N GLY A 124 -1.35 24.87 -7.99
CA GLY A 124 -1.39 26.31 -7.66
C GLY A 124 -0.38 26.77 -6.61
N LEU A 125 0.42 25.85 -6.04
CA LEU A 125 1.51 26.23 -5.15
C LEU A 125 2.74 26.64 -5.95
N PRO A 126 3.60 27.56 -5.41
CA PRO A 126 4.93 27.81 -5.94
C PRO A 126 5.79 26.51 -5.95
N GLU A 127 6.72 26.38 -6.89
CA GLU A 127 7.52 25.14 -7.06
C GLU A 127 8.26 24.74 -5.77
N GLU A 128 8.80 25.71 -5.01
CA GLU A 128 9.47 25.42 -3.74
C GLU A 128 8.52 24.78 -2.70
N GLU A 129 7.26 25.22 -2.67
CA GLU A 129 6.25 24.64 -1.80
C GLU A 129 5.77 23.30 -2.30
N GLN A 130 5.64 23.13 -3.64
CA GLN A 130 5.33 21.84 -4.25
C GLN A 130 6.37 20.79 -3.85
N LEU A 131 7.67 21.13 -3.95
CA LEU A 131 8.77 20.25 -3.55
C LEU A 131 8.77 19.94 -2.06
N LYS A 132 8.44 20.90 -1.20
CA LYS A 132 8.31 20.66 0.25
C LYS A 132 7.16 19.68 0.54
N VAL A 133 6.00 19.91 -0.04
CA VAL A 133 4.81 19.04 0.16
C VAL A 133 5.05 17.63 -0.38
N THR A 134 5.77 17.49 -1.48
CA THR A 134 6.12 16.18 -2.06
C THR A 134 7.34 15.54 -1.39
N GLY A 135 8.18 16.32 -0.73
CA GLY A 135 9.42 15.88 -0.05
C GLY A 135 9.20 15.08 1.24
N TYR A 136 7.97 14.99 1.75
CA TYR A 136 7.67 14.19 2.97
C TYR A 136 8.09 12.72 2.86
N ALA A 137 8.22 12.17 1.65
CA ALA A 137 8.71 10.80 1.46
C ALA A 137 10.22 10.70 1.75
N ASP A 138 11.00 11.72 1.40
CA ASP A 138 12.43 11.75 1.70
C ASP A 138 12.67 11.90 3.20
N GLU A 139 11.81 12.64 3.91
CA GLU A 139 11.85 12.73 5.37
C GLU A 139 11.54 11.38 6.02
N ALA A 140 10.50 10.68 5.55
CA ALA A 140 10.17 9.35 6.05
C ALA A 140 11.29 8.33 5.79
N GLU A 141 11.94 8.37 4.63
CA GLU A 141 13.05 7.50 4.27
C GLU A 141 14.30 7.83 5.12
N THR A 142 14.61 9.10 5.31
CA THR A 142 15.71 9.54 6.15
C THR A 142 15.50 9.11 7.59
N ALA A 143 14.32 9.40 8.15
CA ALA A 143 13.96 8.98 9.51
C ALA A 143 14.03 7.45 9.67
N ALA A 144 13.53 6.69 8.70
CA ALA A 144 13.59 5.23 8.73
C ALA A 144 15.03 4.72 8.71
N ILE A 145 15.90 5.31 7.88
CA ILE A 145 17.32 4.94 7.82
C ILE A 145 18.00 5.23 9.15
N ASP A 146 17.76 6.38 9.74
CA ASP A 146 18.40 6.78 11.00
C ASP A 146 17.90 5.91 12.16
N ILE A 147 16.60 5.68 12.27
CA ILE A 147 16.03 4.74 13.24
C ILE A 147 16.65 3.34 13.07
N CYS A 148 16.70 2.84 11.85
CA CYS A 148 17.28 1.53 11.57
C CYS A 148 18.76 1.46 11.91
N ARG A 149 19.54 2.50 11.62
CA ARG A 149 20.97 2.55 11.97
C ARG A 149 21.21 2.52 13.48
N ILE A 150 20.42 3.25 14.25
CA ILE A 150 20.50 3.26 15.72
C ILE A 150 20.16 1.87 16.25
N ILE A 151 19.04 1.30 15.83
CA ILE A 151 18.59 -0.03 16.27
C ILE A 151 19.60 -1.12 15.84
N VAL A 152 20.11 -1.09 14.61
CA VAL A 152 21.07 -2.10 14.11
C VAL A 152 22.41 -2.01 14.84
N LYS A 153 22.89 -0.81 15.16
CA LYS A 153 24.13 -0.64 15.93
C LYS A 153 24.02 -1.22 17.34
N GLY A 154 22.80 -1.36 17.86
CA GLY A 154 22.57 -1.87 19.21
C GLY A 154 23.08 -0.92 20.29
N ASN A 155 23.20 0.38 19.97
CA ASN A 155 23.47 1.41 20.96
C ASN A 155 22.31 1.48 21.94
N ARG A 156 22.61 1.60 23.23
CA ARG A 156 21.59 1.52 24.31
C ARG A 156 20.69 2.75 24.41
N ASP A 157 20.88 3.75 23.55
CA ASP A 157 20.20 5.03 23.66
C ASP A 157 18.86 5.02 22.90
N TRP A 158 17.82 4.53 23.59
CA TRP A 158 16.45 4.70 23.14
C TRP A 158 16.07 6.18 22.95
N GLU A 159 16.69 7.06 23.72
CA GLU A 159 16.44 8.50 23.69
C GLU A 159 16.66 9.11 22.30
N GLU A 160 17.66 8.64 21.55
CA GLU A 160 17.89 9.09 20.16
C GLU A 160 16.74 8.69 19.23
N VAL A 161 16.26 7.44 19.34
CA VAL A 161 15.10 6.99 18.55
C VAL A 161 13.85 7.75 18.95
N ALA A 162 13.63 7.98 20.25
CA ALA A 162 12.50 8.72 20.76
C ALA A 162 12.49 10.18 20.31
N ALA A 163 13.66 10.80 20.21
CA ALA A 163 13.83 12.16 19.69
C ALA A 163 13.39 12.24 18.22
N ILE A 164 13.87 11.30 17.37
CA ILE A 164 13.46 11.22 15.96
C ILE A 164 11.95 11.02 15.87
N LEU A 165 11.39 10.05 16.61
CA LEU A 165 9.95 9.76 16.60
C LEU A 165 9.11 10.96 17.07
N SER A 166 9.60 11.75 18.04
CA SER A 166 8.91 12.92 18.54
C SER A 166 8.84 14.04 17.53
N SER A 167 9.91 14.26 16.77
CA SER A 167 10.02 15.32 15.76
C SER A 167 9.36 14.98 14.42
N LEU A 168 8.95 13.70 14.21
CA LEU A 168 8.34 13.27 12.95
C LEU A 168 7.05 14.01 12.64
N THR A 169 7.02 14.63 11.45
CA THR A 169 5.84 15.30 10.87
C THR A 169 5.16 14.45 9.80
N VAL A 170 5.82 13.38 9.35
CA VAL A 170 5.33 12.49 8.30
C VAL A 170 4.41 11.39 8.84
N GLU A 171 3.59 10.84 7.95
CA GLU A 171 2.70 9.72 8.24
C GLU A 171 3.47 8.50 8.78
N PRO A 172 3.06 7.94 9.93
CA PRO A 172 3.71 6.77 10.53
C PRO A 172 3.80 5.56 9.60
N GLU A 173 2.80 5.38 8.75
CA GLU A 173 2.75 4.31 7.75
C GLU A 173 3.82 4.49 6.64
N ALA A 174 4.19 5.72 6.30
CA ALA A 174 5.26 6.00 5.36
C ALA A 174 6.62 5.57 5.94
N VAL A 175 6.88 5.91 7.22
CA VAL A 175 8.09 5.48 7.93
C VAL A 175 8.16 3.95 8.03
N ARG A 176 7.06 3.28 8.38
CA ARG A 176 6.98 1.82 8.42
C ARG A 176 7.41 1.19 7.10
N ARG A 177 6.85 1.66 6.00
CA ARG A 177 7.16 1.14 4.65
C ARG A 177 8.62 1.37 4.28
N ALA A 178 9.17 2.53 4.62
CA ALA A 178 10.58 2.85 4.40
C ALA A 178 11.49 1.90 5.21
N VAL A 179 11.16 1.62 6.49
CA VAL A 179 11.88 0.64 7.30
C VAL A 179 11.84 -0.75 6.67
N LEU A 180 10.67 -1.22 6.25
CA LEU A 180 10.54 -2.53 5.58
C LEU A 180 11.31 -2.57 4.26
N GLY A 181 11.28 -1.50 3.47
CA GLY A 181 12.08 -1.37 2.26
C GLY A 181 13.58 -1.49 2.53
N TYR A 182 14.08 -0.81 3.55
CA TYR A 182 15.47 -0.85 3.97
C TYR A 182 15.88 -2.25 4.49
N MET A 183 15.07 -2.88 5.34
CA MET A 183 15.34 -4.24 5.84
C MET A 183 15.31 -5.28 4.71
N ARG A 184 14.35 -5.19 3.79
CA ARG A 184 14.31 -6.03 2.59
C ARG A 184 15.58 -5.88 1.77
N ALA A 185 16.06 -4.67 1.52
CA ALA A 185 17.28 -4.44 0.76
C ALA A 185 18.51 -5.08 1.41
N ILE A 186 18.58 -5.07 2.75
CA ILE A 186 19.64 -5.75 3.49
C ILE A 186 19.54 -7.26 3.33
N LEU A 187 18.34 -7.84 3.50
CA LEU A 187 18.13 -9.28 3.44
C LEU A 187 18.39 -9.87 2.05
N LEU A 188 18.09 -9.12 0.99
CA LEU A 188 18.39 -9.53 -0.39
C LEU A 188 19.89 -9.49 -0.72
N ARG A 189 20.67 -8.67 0.00
CA ARG A 189 22.12 -8.53 -0.23
C ARG A 189 22.96 -9.46 0.64
N LYS A 190 22.51 -9.74 1.85
CA LYS A 190 23.24 -10.58 2.81
C LYS A 190 22.28 -11.25 3.79
N ASN A 191 22.68 -12.43 4.27
CA ASN A 191 22.00 -13.07 5.39
C ASN A 191 22.19 -12.23 6.68
N SER A 192 21.08 -11.73 7.24
CA SER A 192 21.08 -10.90 8.44
C SER A 192 19.89 -11.22 9.32
N ALA A 193 20.12 -12.09 10.32
CA ALA A 193 19.09 -12.41 11.33
C ALA A 193 18.56 -11.14 12.01
N LYS A 194 19.44 -10.15 12.25
CA LYS A 194 19.06 -8.88 12.87
C LYS A 194 18.11 -8.07 12.01
N ALA A 195 18.34 -7.99 10.69
CA ALA A 195 17.43 -7.30 9.77
C ALA A 195 16.06 -8.00 9.69
N PHE A 196 16.03 -9.33 9.77
CA PHE A 196 14.80 -10.10 9.83
C PHE A 196 14.00 -9.80 11.10
N LEU A 197 14.64 -9.87 12.28
CA LEU A 197 14.00 -9.58 13.57
C LEU A 197 13.43 -8.15 13.60
N ILE A 198 14.22 -7.16 13.20
CA ILE A 198 13.73 -5.77 13.11
C ILE A 198 12.53 -5.68 12.18
N GLY A 199 12.63 -6.26 10.97
CA GLY A 199 11.54 -6.21 9.98
C GLY A 199 10.22 -6.80 10.48
N GLN A 200 10.25 -7.84 11.31
CA GLN A 200 9.06 -8.48 11.87
C GLN A 200 8.17 -7.51 12.67
N HIS A 201 8.76 -6.56 13.40
CA HIS A 201 8.01 -5.57 14.18
C HIS A 201 7.21 -4.60 13.30
N PHE A 202 7.57 -4.46 12.02
CA PHE A 202 6.96 -3.51 11.09
C PHE A 202 6.00 -4.17 10.08
N LEU A 203 5.68 -5.46 10.21
CA LEU A 203 4.81 -6.15 9.26
C LEU A 203 3.35 -5.67 9.31
N LYS A 204 2.84 -5.31 10.49
CA LYS A 204 1.48 -4.80 10.66
C LYS A 204 1.42 -3.33 10.24
N ASN A 205 0.34 -2.95 9.56
CA ASN A 205 0.10 -1.54 9.21
C ASN A 205 -0.34 -0.71 10.42
N TYR A 206 -0.26 0.63 10.29
CA TYR A 206 -0.58 1.57 11.37
C TYR A 206 -1.83 2.41 11.09
N TYR A 207 -2.72 1.96 10.20
CA TYR A 207 -3.92 2.73 9.86
C TYR A 207 -4.82 2.98 11.08
N ASP A 208 -4.90 2.01 12.00
CA ASP A 208 -5.71 2.13 13.22
C ASP A 208 -4.93 2.66 14.43
N THR A 209 -3.61 2.44 14.47
CA THR A 209 -2.77 2.75 15.63
C THR A 209 -1.93 4.01 15.46
N GLY A 210 -1.74 4.48 14.23
CA GLY A 210 -1.02 5.71 13.93
C GLY A 210 0.39 5.76 14.53
N LYS A 211 0.73 6.90 15.12
CA LYS A 211 2.05 7.15 15.74
C LYS A 211 2.35 6.18 16.90
N ALA A 212 1.34 5.75 17.64
CA ALA A 212 1.53 4.76 18.70
C ALA A 212 2.06 3.43 18.15
N GLY A 213 1.46 2.92 17.06
CA GLY A 213 1.93 1.69 16.41
C GLY A 213 3.40 1.77 15.99
N LEU A 214 3.82 2.90 15.41
CA LEU A 214 5.22 3.12 15.02
C LEU A 214 6.15 3.12 16.24
N VAL A 215 5.80 3.82 17.32
CA VAL A 215 6.59 3.87 18.55
C VAL A 215 6.77 2.48 19.15
N PHE A 216 5.68 1.70 19.30
CA PHE A 216 5.75 0.34 19.84
C PHE A 216 6.58 -0.59 18.97
N SER A 217 6.48 -0.49 17.64
CA SER A 217 7.29 -1.30 16.72
C SER A 217 8.78 -0.95 16.82
N CYS A 218 9.12 0.34 16.89
CA CYS A 218 10.51 0.77 17.07
C CYS A 218 11.06 0.32 18.41
N TYR A 219 10.27 0.41 19.49
CA TYR A 219 10.70 0.00 20.82
C TYR A 219 10.91 -1.52 20.90
N GLY A 220 9.98 -2.32 20.36
CA GLY A 220 10.12 -3.77 20.28
C GLY A 220 11.38 -4.20 19.51
N ALA A 221 11.60 -3.60 18.34
CA ALA A 221 12.80 -3.85 17.55
C ALA A 221 14.09 -3.45 18.26
N TRP A 222 14.06 -2.36 19.04
CA TRP A 222 15.18 -1.91 19.84
C TRP A 222 15.48 -2.87 21.00
N LEU A 223 14.46 -3.32 21.75
CA LEU A 223 14.62 -4.30 22.83
C LEU A 223 15.26 -5.61 22.34
N GLU A 224 14.76 -6.17 21.23
CA GLU A 224 15.35 -7.38 20.64
C GLU A 224 16.78 -7.16 20.16
N SER A 225 17.09 -6.00 19.60
CA SER A 225 18.42 -5.71 19.09
C SER A 225 19.48 -5.53 20.17
N THR A 226 19.05 -5.12 21.37
CA THR A 226 19.95 -4.88 22.53
C THR A 226 20.09 -6.10 23.45
N GLY A 227 19.32 -7.16 23.19
CA GLY A 227 19.30 -8.36 24.05
C GLY A 227 18.55 -8.16 25.38
N ASN A 228 17.82 -7.06 25.53
CA ASN A 228 17.04 -6.74 26.74
C ASN A 228 15.61 -7.32 26.72
N ALA A 229 15.30 -8.22 25.80
CA ALA A 229 13.97 -8.83 25.68
C ALA A 229 13.66 -9.90 26.75
N ALA A 230 14.55 -10.10 27.75
CA ALA A 230 14.39 -11.07 28.83
C ALA A 230 14.88 -10.48 30.17
N SER A 231 14.09 -9.64 30.77
CA SER A 231 14.14 -9.39 32.23
C SER A 231 12.76 -9.04 32.74
#